data_1995a512b81c52d293c20f01f64abc7a
#
_entry.id   1995a512b81c52d293c20f01f64abc7a
#
_cell.length_a   1.000
_cell.length_b   1.000
_cell.length_c   1.000
_cell.angle_alpha   90.00
_cell.angle_beta   90.00
_cell.angle_gamma   90.00
#
_symmetry.space_group_name_H-M   'P 1'
#
loop_
_entity.id
_entity.type
_entity.pdbx_description
1 polymer ?
#
loop_
_entity_poly.entity_id
_entity_poly.type
_entity_poly.pdbx_seq_one_letter_code
_entity_poly.pdbx_strand_id
1 'polypeptide(L)'
;MEALDRSKYDEIVIESTDGSKTVDIALGTVMIDYYEDIFSPTLTAKLQVTSEGNTITGEDGELQSIYNGLPLRGGETVTLKIKGNTEDNPGIDLKFFVSSISNVIVRKKTESFSLNLVSIGAITNETSRVGRKYPTSNKISESVKDIIKNKLNDDRKVDIDPTQNVYGFIGNMRKPFTLLMWLASKSVPEKSKDDATAGYLFYETVTGFHFRSLDSIIDSKPVAKYYSSEVIDKTNNDFKIIRYSTSLNEDVLGKLQRGAYCSYRIFFDPLTFNYTDPTKGTFKLEDYRKKSATLGKDVVLPGNLGESPSRFVTAIMDRGTMERGVSKAENADPTLSQSQALMRYNSVFSQKLSMTIPSNTNLEAGDIIECEFALTSAKNTIDTEQSGLYMIKELCHHFDPTGSYTSLTLIKDTFGTKAK
;
A
#
# COMPACT_ATOMS: atom_id res chain seq x y z
N MET A 1 -29.37 -6.66 2.61
CA MET A 1 -28.54 -6.92 3.82
C MET A 1 -27.82 -5.61 4.12
N GLU A 2 -27.79 -5.15 5.33
CA GLU A 2 -27.03 -3.93 5.66
C GLU A 2 -25.55 -4.25 5.70
N ALA A 3 -24.68 -3.29 5.34
CA ALA A 3 -23.24 -3.49 5.26
C ALA A 3 -22.57 -3.82 6.62
N LEU A 4 -23.28 -3.62 7.72
CA LEU A 4 -22.86 -4.00 9.08
C LEU A 4 -23.27 -5.43 9.47
N ASP A 5 -24.09 -6.09 8.65
CA ASP A 5 -24.48 -7.47 8.92
C ASP A 5 -23.25 -8.41 8.85
N ARG A 6 -23.36 -9.51 9.58
CA ARG A 6 -22.30 -10.54 9.59
C ARG A 6 -21.98 -11.03 8.17
N SER A 7 -20.70 -10.98 7.80
CA SER A 7 -20.24 -11.57 6.54
C SER A 7 -20.44 -13.07 6.51
N LYS A 8 -20.78 -13.59 5.35
CA LYS A 8 -20.85 -15.04 5.13
C LYS A 8 -19.48 -15.54 4.71
N TYR A 9 -18.93 -16.46 5.47
CA TYR A 9 -17.76 -17.22 5.07
C TYR A 9 -18.19 -18.32 4.14
N ASP A 10 -17.71 -18.29 2.88
CA ASP A 10 -17.98 -19.37 1.95
C ASP A 10 -17.04 -20.55 2.23
N GLU A 11 -15.76 -20.24 2.45
CA GLU A 11 -14.73 -21.24 2.64
C GLU A 11 -13.57 -20.62 3.42
N ILE A 12 -13.19 -21.23 4.54
CA ILE A 12 -11.94 -20.93 5.24
C ILE A 12 -11.25 -22.25 5.48
N VAL A 13 -10.38 -22.62 4.56
CA VAL A 13 -9.77 -23.96 4.53
C VAL A 13 -8.28 -23.84 4.79
N ILE A 14 -7.81 -24.63 5.76
CA ILE A 14 -6.38 -24.82 6.03
C ILE A 14 -5.93 -26.16 5.47
N GLU A 15 -4.81 -26.15 4.74
CA GLU A 15 -4.18 -27.31 4.15
C GLU A 15 -2.80 -27.50 4.79
N SER A 16 -2.50 -28.73 5.21
CA SER A 16 -1.21 -29.10 5.78
C SER A 16 -0.05 -28.84 4.81
N THR A 17 1.16 -28.65 5.32
CA THR A 17 2.38 -28.34 4.53
C THR A 17 2.69 -29.41 3.47
N ASP A 18 2.31 -30.65 3.71
CA ASP A 18 2.49 -31.77 2.77
C ASP A 18 1.28 -32.01 1.85
N GLY A 19 0.20 -31.22 1.99
CA GLY A 19 -1.02 -31.34 1.23
C GLY A 19 -1.87 -32.59 1.57
N SER A 20 -1.51 -33.35 2.60
CA SER A 20 -2.18 -34.62 2.93
C SER A 20 -3.51 -34.43 3.65
N LYS A 21 -3.67 -33.31 4.36
CA LYS A 21 -4.86 -33.01 5.16
C LYS A 21 -5.38 -31.62 4.84
N THR A 22 -6.69 -31.54 4.71
CA THR A 22 -7.42 -30.29 4.46
C THR A 22 -8.57 -30.18 5.46
N VAL A 23 -8.72 -29.03 6.10
CA VAL A 23 -9.73 -28.81 7.13
C VAL A 23 -10.45 -27.49 6.90
N ASP A 24 -11.77 -27.53 6.88
CA ASP A 24 -12.60 -26.32 6.95
C ASP A 24 -12.64 -25.81 8.40
N ILE A 25 -12.16 -24.60 8.58
CA ILE A 25 -12.12 -23.91 9.88
C ILE A 25 -13.12 -22.76 9.99
N ALA A 26 -14.01 -22.58 9.01
CA ALA A 26 -14.94 -21.45 8.98
C ALA A 26 -15.83 -21.38 10.23
N LEU A 27 -16.34 -22.51 10.71
CA LEU A 27 -17.17 -22.56 11.92
C LEU A 27 -16.41 -22.20 13.20
N GLY A 28 -15.10 -22.50 13.26
CA GLY A 28 -14.22 -22.20 14.40
C GLY A 28 -13.58 -20.80 14.31
N THR A 29 -13.72 -20.11 13.19
CA THR A 29 -13.13 -18.79 13.00
C THR A 29 -13.96 -17.73 13.70
N VAL A 30 -13.33 -17.06 14.70
CA VAL A 30 -13.96 -16.04 15.53
C VAL A 30 -13.73 -14.65 14.98
N MET A 31 -12.57 -14.41 14.35
CA MET A 31 -12.20 -13.10 13.83
C MET A 31 -11.28 -13.24 12.64
N ILE A 32 -11.48 -12.37 11.66
CA ILE A 32 -10.58 -12.18 10.52
C ILE A 32 -10.29 -10.70 10.39
N ASP A 33 -9.01 -10.36 10.37
CA ASP A 33 -8.50 -9.06 9.97
C ASP A 33 -7.67 -9.23 8.71
N TYR A 34 -8.06 -8.55 7.64
CA TYR A 34 -7.34 -8.52 6.36
C TYR A 34 -6.80 -7.13 6.11
N TYR A 35 -5.51 -7.01 5.75
CA TYR A 35 -4.81 -5.74 5.65
C TYR A 35 -4.18 -5.51 4.29
N GLU A 36 -4.31 -4.28 3.79
CA GLU A 36 -3.56 -3.72 2.67
C GLU A 36 -2.91 -2.39 3.05
N ASP A 37 -1.72 -2.09 2.52
CA ASP A 37 -1.04 -0.80 2.71
C ASP A 37 -0.21 -0.46 1.46
N ILE A 38 -0.38 0.74 0.89
CA ILE A 38 0.37 1.20 -0.28
C ILE A 38 1.89 1.29 -0.07
N PHE A 39 2.35 1.26 1.17
CA PHE A 39 3.77 1.23 1.52
C PHE A 39 4.26 -0.18 1.91
N SER A 40 3.41 -1.19 1.81
CA SER A 40 3.75 -2.59 2.03
C SER A 40 3.67 -3.40 0.73
N PRO A 41 4.73 -4.10 0.34
CA PRO A 41 4.68 -4.98 -0.82
C PRO A 41 4.00 -6.33 -0.55
N THR A 42 3.32 -6.48 0.58
CA THR A 42 2.78 -7.76 1.05
C THR A 42 1.40 -7.59 1.66
N LEU A 43 0.46 -8.44 1.24
CA LEU A 43 -0.80 -8.62 1.95
C LEU A 43 -0.59 -9.42 3.22
N THR A 44 -1.32 -9.04 4.26
CA THR A 44 -1.34 -9.78 5.51
C THR A 44 -2.77 -10.00 5.98
N ALA A 45 -3.00 -11.12 6.67
CA ALA A 45 -4.26 -11.35 7.37
C ALA A 45 -4.00 -12.02 8.71
N LYS A 46 -4.93 -11.88 9.61
CA LYS A 46 -4.91 -12.52 10.93
C LYS A 46 -6.24 -13.21 11.17
N LEU A 47 -6.17 -14.50 11.47
CA LEU A 47 -7.33 -15.29 11.87
C LEU A 47 -7.21 -15.66 13.34
N GLN A 48 -8.30 -15.52 14.05
CA GLN A 48 -8.44 -16.12 15.38
C GLN A 48 -9.39 -17.31 15.30
N VAL A 49 -8.88 -18.47 15.67
CA VAL A 49 -9.60 -19.74 15.56
C VAL A 49 -9.81 -20.34 16.94
N THR A 50 -10.99 -20.89 17.16
CA THR A 50 -11.32 -21.68 18.34
C THR A 50 -11.75 -23.06 17.88
N SER A 51 -11.20 -24.12 18.44
CA SER A 51 -11.48 -25.51 18.10
C SER A 51 -11.81 -26.34 19.32
N GLU A 52 -12.71 -27.29 19.13
CA GLU A 52 -12.97 -28.35 20.09
C GLU A 52 -12.13 -29.59 19.76
N GLY A 53 -11.89 -30.46 20.76
CA GLY A 53 -11.02 -31.63 20.63
C GLY A 53 -11.52 -32.76 19.73
N ASN A 54 -12.59 -32.56 18.97
CA ASN A 54 -13.24 -33.60 18.15
C ASN A 54 -13.31 -33.22 16.65
N THR A 55 -12.37 -32.43 16.17
CA THR A 55 -12.50 -31.83 14.82
C THR A 55 -11.80 -32.64 13.73
N ILE A 56 -10.69 -33.30 14.03
CA ILE A 56 -9.87 -34.01 13.04
C ILE A 56 -9.50 -35.40 13.56
N THR A 57 -9.47 -36.38 12.66
CA THR A 57 -8.89 -37.71 12.99
C THR A 57 -7.37 -37.64 12.88
N GLY A 58 -6.68 -37.88 14.00
CA GLY A 58 -5.24 -37.96 14.06
C GLY A 58 -4.65 -39.19 13.36
N GLU A 59 -3.32 -39.28 13.33
CA GLU A 59 -2.62 -40.44 12.75
C GLU A 59 -2.86 -41.75 13.55
N ASP A 60 -3.17 -41.62 14.81
CA ASP A 60 -3.54 -42.69 15.72
C ASP A 60 -4.99 -43.17 15.59
N GLY A 61 -5.80 -42.52 14.71
CA GLY A 61 -7.22 -42.80 14.50
C GLY A 61 -8.14 -42.16 15.56
N GLU A 62 -7.60 -41.45 16.54
CA GLU A 62 -8.38 -40.72 17.53
C GLU A 62 -8.76 -39.30 17.06
N LEU A 63 -9.89 -38.81 17.56
CA LEU A 63 -10.32 -37.44 17.27
C LEU A 63 -9.48 -36.43 18.05
N GLN A 64 -8.91 -35.49 17.35
CA GLN A 64 -8.03 -34.44 17.88
C GLN A 64 -8.53 -33.04 17.53
N SER A 65 -7.96 -32.05 18.17
CA SER A 65 -8.15 -30.63 17.82
C SER A 65 -7.46 -30.27 16.49
N ILE A 66 -7.79 -29.12 15.94
CA ILE A 66 -7.16 -28.63 14.70
C ILE A 66 -5.65 -28.45 14.88
N TYR A 67 -5.24 -27.85 15.99
CA TYR A 67 -3.83 -27.55 16.28
C TYR A 67 -2.95 -28.82 16.36
N ASN A 68 -3.45 -29.86 17.00
CA ASN A 68 -2.73 -31.13 17.17
C ASN A 68 -2.91 -32.05 15.96
N GLY A 69 -4.10 -32.12 15.38
CA GLY A 69 -4.43 -33.04 14.29
C GLY A 69 -3.84 -32.64 12.92
N LEU A 70 -3.54 -31.34 12.73
CA LEU A 70 -2.81 -30.82 11.57
C LEU A 70 -1.32 -30.62 11.85
N PRO A 71 -0.77 -30.96 12.96
CA PRO A 71 0.44 -30.49 13.63
C PRO A 71 0.93 -29.12 13.12
N LEU A 72 0.12 -28.08 13.37
CA LEU A 72 0.36 -26.72 12.89
C LEU A 72 1.72 -26.19 13.37
N ARG A 73 2.58 -25.80 12.43
CA ARG A 73 3.96 -25.34 12.72
C ARG A 73 4.36 -24.09 11.94
N GLY A 74 3.53 -23.63 11.03
CA GLY A 74 3.82 -22.59 10.05
C GLY A 74 4.19 -23.19 8.69
N GLY A 75 3.84 -22.49 7.62
CA GLY A 75 4.00 -22.94 6.24
C GLY A 75 2.78 -23.65 5.64
N GLU A 76 1.76 -23.92 6.43
CA GLU A 76 0.46 -24.35 5.95
C GLU A 76 -0.16 -23.29 5.05
N THR A 77 -1.05 -23.68 4.15
CA THR A 77 -1.78 -22.73 3.32
C THR A 77 -3.21 -22.55 3.82
N VAL A 78 -3.70 -21.32 3.75
CA VAL A 78 -5.08 -20.97 4.12
C VAL A 78 -5.76 -20.32 2.93
N THR A 79 -6.87 -20.92 2.47
CA THR A 79 -7.74 -20.31 1.47
C THR A 79 -8.86 -19.56 2.19
N LEU A 80 -8.99 -18.26 1.89
CA LEU A 80 -10.03 -17.40 2.41
C LEU A 80 -11.01 -17.05 1.31
N LYS A 81 -12.28 -17.48 1.45
CA LYS A 81 -13.38 -17.02 0.61
C LYS A 81 -14.47 -16.44 1.49
N ILE A 82 -14.56 -15.13 1.46
CA ILE A 82 -15.52 -14.35 2.23
C ILE A 82 -16.39 -13.57 1.27
N LYS A 83 -17.70 -13.78 1.30
CA LYS A 83 -18.64 -12.98 0.54
C LYS A 83 -18.77 -11.60 1.15
N GLY A 84 -18.86 -10.60 0.29
CA GLY A 84 -19.27 -9.27 0.72
C GLY A 84 -20.68 -9.26 1.32
N ASN A 85 -20.99 -8.23 2.09
CA ASN A 85 -22.26 -8.09 2.79
C ASN A 85 -23.41 -7.70 1.85
N THR A 86 -23.11 -7.15 0.68
CA THR A 86 -24.08 -6.76 -0.35
C THR A 86 -23.84 -7.55 -1.63
N GLU A 87 -24.85 -7.69 -2.49
CA GLU A 87 -24.74 -8.43 -3.75
C GLU A 87 -23.69 -7.82 -4.70
N ASP A 88 -23.47 -6.51 -4.61
CA ASP A 88 -22.50 -5.78 -5.43
C ASP A 88 -21.05 -5.83 -4.87
N ASN A 89 -20.86 -6.38 -3.68
CA ASN A 89 -19.55 -6.49 -3.06
C ASN A 89 -18.86 -7.79 -3.48
N PRO A 90 -17.69 -7.70 -4.18
CA PRO A 90 -16.95 -8.88 -4.59
C PRO A 90 -16.40 -9.54 -3.37
N GLY A 91 -16.44 -10.11 -2.58
CA GLY A 91 -15.75 -10.75 -1.44
C GLY A 91 -14.24 -10.83 -1.59
N ILE A 92 -13.63 -11.54 -0.71
CA ILE A 92 -12.20 -11.87 -0.71
C ILE A 92 -12.05 -13.33 -1.13
N ASP A 93 -11.29 -13.61 -2.18
CA ASP A 93 -10.92 -14.99 -2.60
C ASP A 93 -9.40 -15.04 -2.79
N LEU A 94 -8.68 -15.42 -1.73
CA LEU A 94 -7.23 -15.40 -1.70
C LEU A 94 -6.65 -16.62 -0.97
N LYS A 95 -5.48 -17.06 -1.44
CA LYS A 95 -4.66 -18.07 -0.78
C LYS A 95 -3.47 -17.44 -0.07
N PHE A 96 -3.30 -17.76 1.20
CA PHE A 96 -2.25 -17.27 2.07
C PHE A 96 -1.36 -18.41 2.59
N PHE A 97 -0.18 -18.03 3.10
CA PHE A 97 0.66 -18.89 3.91
C PHE A 97 0.59 -18.51 5.38
N VAL A 98 0.57 -19.50 6.26
CA VAL A 98 0.74 -19.30 7.70
C VAL A 98 2.21 -18.94 7.96
N SER A 99 2.45 -17.68 8.29
CA SER A 99 3.80 -17.18 8.62
C SER A 99 4.17 -17.46 10.07
N SER A 100 3.21 -17.40 10.96
CA SER A 100 3.38 -17.71 12.38
C SER A 100 2.07 -18.02 13.08
N ILE A 101 2.15 -18.77 14.16
CA ILE A 101 1.04 -19.11 15.02
C ILE A 101 1.31 -18.49 16.39
N SER A 102 0.33 -17.80 16.95
CA SER A 102 0.46 -17.08 18.21
C SER A 102 -0.76 -17.26 19.09
N ASN A 103 -0.67 -16.81 20.35
CA ASN A 103 -1.77 -16.84 21.31
C ASN A 103 -2.44 -18.22 21.47
N VAL A 104 -1.62 -19.28 21.50
CA VAL A 104 -2.12 -20.65 21.68
C VAL A 104 -2.56 -20.82 23.13
N ILE A 105 -3.86 -21.04 23.34
CA ILE A 105 -4.47 -21.28 24.65
C ILE A 105 -5.16 -22.65 24.59
N VAL A 106 -4.67 -23.59 25.36
CA VAL A 106 -5.22 -24.95 25.45
C VAL A 106 -5.97 -25.12 26.75
N ARG A 107 -7.24 -25.54 26.70
CA ARG A 107 -8.08 -25.89 27.83
C ARG A 107 -8.48 -27.36 27.69
N LYS A 108 -9.12 -27.95 28.71
CA LYS A 108 -9.45 -29.37 28.76
C LYS A 108 -10.24 -29.90 27.56
N LYS A 109 -11.07 -29.08 26.91
CA LYS A 109 -11.92 -29.47 25.77
C LYS A 109 -11.86 -28.52 24.58
N THR A 110 -11.23 -27.38 24.74
CA THR A 110 -11.18 -26.32 23.72
C THR A 110 -9.80 -25.77 23.63
N GLU A 111 -9.42 -25.33 22.46
CA GLU A 111 -8.23 -24.57 22.20
C GLU A 111 -8.55 -23.32 21.39
N SER A 112 -7.73 -22.31 21.51
CA SER A 112 -7.78 -21.15 20.65
C SER A 112 -6.36 -20.75 20.25
N PHE A 113 -6.20 -20.27 19.03
CA PHE A 113 -4.93 -19.81 18.50
C PHE A 113 -5.16 -18.74 17.43
N SER A 114 -4.12 -17.97 17.14
CA SER A 114 -4.11 -16.97 16.08
C SER A 114 -3.16 -17.41 14.98
N LEU A 115 -3.64 -17.41 13.72
CA LEU A 115 -2.84 -17.60 12.52
C LEU A 115 -2.50 -16.22 11.96
N ASN A 116 -1.21 -15.92 11.82
CA ASN A 116 -0.75 -14.76 11.09
C ASN A 116 -0.38 -15.19 9.67
N LEU A 117 -1.03 -14.60 8.70
CA LEU A 117 -0.99 -14.98 7.31
C LEU A 117 -0.27 -13.95 6.46
N VAL A 118 0.42 -14.40 5.42
CA VAL A 118 1.09 -13.56 4.43
C VAL A 118 0.79 -14.06 3.02
N SER A 119 0.83 -13.17 2.04
CA SER A 119 0.64 -13.53 0.64
C SER A 119 1.75 -14.46 0.12
N ILE A 120 1.48 -15.18 -0.96
CA ILE A 120 2.45 -16.04 -1.66
C ILE A 120 3.69 -15.23 -2.07
N GLY A 121 3.49 -13.99 -2.53
CA GLY A 121 4.56 -13.09 -2.92
C GLY A 121 5.57 -12.81 -1.82
N ALA A 122 5.15 -12.76 -0.55
CA ALA A 122 6.04 -12.57 0.58
C ALA A 122 7.02 -13.76 0.74
N ILE A 123 6.52 -14.98 0.62
CA ILE A 123 7.34 -16.21 0.73
C ILE A 123 8.32 -16.31 -0.44
N THR A 124 7.82 -16.11 -1.67
CA THR A 124 8.68 -16.14 -2.87
C THR A 124 9.73 -15.04 -2.87
N ASN A 125 9.46 -13.88 -2.31
CA ASN A 125 10.44 -12.82 -2.11
C ASN A 125 11.61 -13.26 -1.23
N GLU A 126 11.33 -14.02 -0.15
CA GLU A 126 12.37 -14.49 0.76
C GLU A 126 13.25 -15.60 0.13
N THR A 127 12.70 -16.41 -0.76
CA THR A 127 13.38 -17.53 -1.39
C THR A 127 14.03 -17.19 -2.75
N SER A 128 13.59 -16.10 -3.39
CA SER A 128 14.07 -15.66 -4.71
C SER A 128 15.17 -14.60 -4.60
N ARG A 129 16.05 -14.59 -5.62
CA ARG A 129 17.12 -13.60 -5.76
C ARG A 129 17.20 -13.11 -7.20
N VAL A 130 17.44 -11.81 -7.37
CA VAL A 130 17.66 -11.19 -8.68
C VAL A 130 19.16 -11.01 -8.90
N GLY A 131 19.78 -11.94 -9.63
CA GLY A 131 21.22 -11.89 -9.97
C GLY A 131 21.50 -11.36 -11.38
N ARG A 132 20.44 -11.01 -12.12
CA ARG A 132 20.52 -10.61 -13.54
C ARG A 132 21.01 -9.16 -13.69
N LYS A 133 21.68 -8.91 -14.81
CA LYS A 133 22.00 -7.57 -15.33
C LYS A 133 20.84 -7.09 -16.21
N TYR A 134 20.43 -5.85 -16.02
CA TYR A 134 19.46 -5.13 -16.85
C TYR A 134 20.18 -4.04 -17.62
N PRO A 135 20.02 -3.97 -18.96
CA PRO A 135 20.74 -3.01 -19.79
C PRO A 135 20.19 -1.59 -19.61
N THR A 136 21.00 -0.60 -19.92
CA THR A 136 20.64 0.83 -19.87
C THR A 136 19.59 1.23 -20.90
N SER A 137 19.28 0.38 -21.87
CA SER A 137 18.22 0.61 -22.86
C SER A 137 16.81 0.30 -22.33
N ASN A 138 16.68 -0.46 -21.24
CA ASN A 138 15.38 -0.88 -20.74
C ASN A 138 14.72 0.23 -19.93
N LYS A 139 13.42 0.45 -20.18
CA LYS A 139 12.58 1.22 -19.27
C LYS A 139 12.48 0.52 -17.92
N ILE A 140 12.37 1.28 -16.83
CA ILE A 140 12.23 0.70 -15.48
C ILE A 140 10.98 -0.19 -15.41
N SER A 141 9.86 0.24 -15.98
CA SER A 141 8.61 -0.54 -16.01
C SER A 141 8.76 -1.91 -16.69
N GLU A 142 9.60 -2.05 -17.71
CA GLU A 142 9.89 -3.33 -18.35
C GLU A 142 10.70 -4.24 -17.44
N SER A 143 11.70 -3.68 -16.76
CA SER A 143 12.51 -4.42 -15.79
C SER A 143 11.68 -4.86 -14.58
N VAL A 144 10.76 -4.02 -14.09
CA VAL A 144 9.80 -4.35 -13.02
C VAL A 144 8.90 -5.50 -13.44
N LYS A 145 8.33 -5.45 -14.65
CA LYS A 145 7.48 -6.52 -15.19
C LYS A 145 8.22 -7.85 -15.29
N ASP A 146 9.48 -7.83 -15.72
CA ASP A 146 10.34 -9.03 -15.78
C ASP A 146 10.59 -9.62 -14.38
N ILE A 147 10.89 -8.76 -13.39
CA ILE A 147 11.15 -9.19 -12.02
C ILE A 147 9.91 -9.81 -11.39
N ILE A 148 8.75 -9.17 -11.49
CA ILE A 148 7.50 -9.68 -10.92
C ILE A 148 7.17 -11.04 -11.54
N LYS A 149 7.13 -11.12 -12.87
CA LYS A 149 6.77 -12.34 -13.59
C LYS A 149 7.70 -13.52 -13.30
N ASN A 150 9.01 -13.28 -13.23
CA ASN A 150 9.99 -14.37 -13.15
C ASN A 150 10.47 -14.68 -11.72
N LYS A 151 10.11 -13.87 -10.73
CA LYS A 151 10.65 -13.99 -9.37
C LYS A 151 9.60 -14.07 -8.26
N LEU A 152 8.38 -13.59 -8.50
CA LEU A 152 7.34 -13.62 -7.48
C LEU A 152 6.34 -14.77 -7.66
N ASN A 153 6.28 -15.36 -8.87
CA ASN A 153 5.44 -16.52 -9.18
C ASN A 153 3.98 -16.37 -8.72
N ASP A 154 3.40 -15.22 -9.05
CA ASP A 154 2.01 -14.87 -8.74
C ASP A 154 1.25 -14.69 -10.05
N ASP A 155 0.15 -15.40 -10.21
CA ASP A 155 -0.66 -15.41 -11.44
C ASP A 155 -1.72 -14.30 -11.47
N ARG A 156 -1.86 -13.53 -10.38
CA ARG A 156 -2.79 -12.40 -10.31
C ARG A 156 -2.36 -11.26 -11.24
N LYS A 157 -3.27 -10.33 -11.41
CA LYS A 157 -3.04 -9.14 -12.24
C LYS A 157 -1.83 -8.35 -11.74
N VAL A 158 -1.05 -7.83 -12.68
CA VAL A 158 0.05 -6.89 -12.41
C VAL A 158 -0.29 -5.57 -13.09
N ASP A 159 -0.47 -4.53 -12.31
CA ASP A 159 -0.78 -3.18 -12.77
C ASP A 159 0.48 -2.30 -12.71
N ILE A 160 1.01 -1.95 -13.89
CA ILE A 160 2.28 -1.23 -14.02
C ILE A 160 2.06 0.03 -14.85
N ASP A 161 2.25 1.18 -14.23
CA ASP A 161 2.34 2.44 -14.98
C ASP A 161 3.64 2.49 -15.79
N PRO A 162 3.59 2.88 -17.09
CA PRO A 162 4.76 2.97 -17.91
C PRO A 162 5.70 4.07 -17.44
N THR A 163 7.01 3.80 -17.47
CA THR A 163 8.05 4.76 -17.09
C THR A 163 8.68 5.41 -18.33
N GLN A 164 8.98 6.70 -18.23
CA GLN A 164 9.69 7.44 -19.29
C GLN A 164 11.18 7.07 -19.32
N ASN A 165 11.79 6.97 -18.15
CA ASN A 165 13.23 6.82 -18.01
C ASN A 165 13.68 5.37 -18.17
N VAL A 166 14.82 5.24 -18.87
CA VAL A 166 15.58 4.00 -18.96
C VAL A 166 16.57 3.92 -17.81
N TYR A 167 16.88 2.71 -17.36
CA TYR A 167 17.78 2.53 -16.24
C TYR A 167 18.48 1.17 -16.26
N GLY A 168 19.81 1.18 -16.37
CA GLY A 168 20.65 -0.01 -16.31
C GLY A 168 21.14 -0.28 -14.90
N PHE A 169 21.05 -1.53 -14.47
CA PHE A 169 21.48 -1.96 -13.14
C PHE A 169 21.82 -3.44 -13.09
N ILE A 170 22.47 -3.85 -12.03
CA ILE A 170 22.70 -5.26 -11.68
C ILE A 170 21.89 -5.58 -10.44
N GLY A 171 21.17 -6.69 -10.45
CA GLY A 171 20.31 -7.10 -9.33
C GLY A 171 21.07 -7.44 -8.03
N ASN A 172 22.38 -7.76 -8.13
CA ASN A 172 23.27 -8.03 -7.00
C ASN A 172 22.72 -9.03 -5.98
N MET A 173 22.00 -10.05 -6.45
CA MET A 173 21.36 -11.08 -5.60
C MET A 173 20.42 -10.49 -4.55
N ARG A 174 19.85 -9.31 -4.80
CA ARG A 174 18.85 -8.69 -3.93
C ARG A 174 17.51 -9.41 -4.01
N LYS A 175 16.75 -9.32 -2.94
CA LYS A 175 15.35 -9.78 -2.90
C LYS A 175 14.50 -8.97 -3.87
N PRO A 176 13.50 -9.58 -4.54
CA PRO A 176 12.64 -8.88 -5.50
C PRO A 176 11.99 -7.61 -4.93
N PHE A 177 11.34 -7.66 -3.77
CA PHE A 177 10.67 -6.49 -3.19
C PHE A 177 11.63 -5.34 -2.90
N THR A 178 12.82 -5.63 -2.36
CA THR A 178 13.85 -4.60 -2.12
C THR A 178 14.24 -3.90 -3.41
N LEU A 179 14.37 -4.67 -4.50
CA LEU A 179 14.74 -4.13 -5.80
C LEU A 179 13.60 -3.34 -6.44
N LEU A 180 12.36 -3.82 -6.34
CA LEU A 180 11.18 -3.14 -6.87
C LEU A 180 10.93 -1.80 -6.17
N MET A 181 11.03 -1.74 -4.83
CA MET A 181 10.93 -0.50 -4.08
C MET A 181 12.07 0.48 -4.41
N TRP A 182 13.29 -0.04 -4.61
CA TRP A 182 14.41 0.78 -5.04
C TRP A 182 14.21 1.37 -6.44
N LEU A 183 13.67 0.57 -7.38
CA LEU A 183 13.32 1.03 -8.73
C LEU A 183 12.17 2.06 -8.70
N ALA A 184 11.18 1.88 -7.82
CA ALA A 184 10.08 2.84 -7.65
C ALA A 184 10.60 4.24 -7.31
N SER A 185 11.61 4.35 -6.44
CA SER A 185 12.22 5.63 -6.07
C SER A 185 12.98 6.34 -7.21
N LYS A 186 13.25 5.65 -8.30
CA LYS A 186 13.97 6.14 -9.49
C LYS A 186 13.06 6.37 -10.69
N SER A 187 11.82 5.91 -10.63
CA SER A 187 10.87 5.90 -11.72
C SER A 187 10.25 7.26 -11.97
N VAL A 188 10.10 7.57 -13.25
CA VAL A 188 9.50 8.80 -13.76
C VAL A 188 8.37 8.41 -14.72
N PRO A 189 7.12 8.91 -14.55
CA PRO A 189 5.99 8.52 -15.38
C PRO A 189 6.10 9.04 -16.81
N GLU A 190 5.61 8.25 -17.77
CA GLU A 190 5.70 8.59 -19.20
C GLU A 190 4.81 9.78 -19.60
N LYS A 191 3.70 10.00 -18.89
CA LYS A 191 2.71 11.05 -19.21
C LYS A 191 3.04 12.44 -18.67
N SER A 192 4.15 12.62 -18.00
CA SER A 192 4.46 13.93 -17.45
C SER A 192 4.88 14.90 -18.55
N LYS A 193 4.18 16.01 -18.64
CA LYS A 193 4.60 17.16 -19.45
C LYS A 193 5.86 17.74 -18.82
N ASP A 194 6.87 17.98 -19.63
CA ASP A 194 8.07 18.77 -19.29
C ASP A 194 8.51 18.70 -17.81
N ASP A 195 9.45 17.84 -17.49
CA ASP A 195 9.98 17.59 -16.15
C ASP A 195 9.02 16.80 -15.22
N ALA A 196 9.01 15.55 -15.47
CA ALA A 196 8.25 14.52 -14.81
C ALA A 196 8.21 14.57 -13.27
N THR A 197 7.02 14.48 -12.73
CA THR A 197 6.79 14.26 -11.33
C THR A 197 7.17 12.83 -10.94
N ALA A 198 8.39 12.63 -10.45
CA ALA A 198 8.85 11.34 -10.01
C ALA A 198 8.16 10.90 -8.70
N GLY A 199 8.12 9.61 -8.49
CA GLY A 199 7.57 8.97 -7.30
C GLY A 199 6.58 7.86 -7.65
N TYR A 200 7.03 6.63 -7.51
CA TYR A 200 6.23 5.42 -7.70
C TYR A 200 6.09 4.68 -6.38
N LEU A 201 5.04 3.88 -6.29
CA LEU A 201 4.83 2.94 -5.20
C LEU A 201 4.80 1.52 -5.76
N PHE A 202 5.32 0.59 -4.99
CA PHE A 202 5.17 -0.85 -5.23
C PHE A 202 4.46 -1.46 -4.03
N TYR A 203 3.28 -2.00 -4.26
CA TYR A 203 2.42 -2.56 -3.22
C TYR A 203 1.55 -3.70 -3.77
N GLU A 204 0.91 -4.42 -2.87
CA GLU A 204 0.05 -5.55 -3.17
C GLU A 204 -1.36 -5.28 -2.64
N THR A 205 -2.39 -5.61 -3.43
CA THR A 205 -3.81 -5.58 -3.04
C THR A 205 -4.48 -6.91 -3.35
N VAL A 206 -5.77 -7.04 -3.06
CA VAL A 206 -6.55 -8.23 -3.43
C VAL A 206 -6.47 -8.53 -4.92
N THR A 207 -6.40 -7.53 -5.78
CA THR A 207 -6.30 -7.69 -7.24
C THR A 207 -4.92 -8.11 -7.73
N GLY A 208 -3.86 -7.87 -6.97
CA GLY A 208 -2.49 -8.26 -7.31
C GLY A 208 -1.43 -7.22 -7.00
N PHE A 209 -0.34 -7.23 -7.79
CA PHE A 209 0.77 -6.29 -7.61
C PHE A 209 0.58 -5.01 -8.41
N HIS A 210 0.89 -3.90 -7.78
CA HIS A 210 0.81 -2.55 -8.34
C HIS A 210 2.18 -1.89 -8.35
N PHE A 211 2.55 -1.32 -9.48
CA PHE A 211 3.71 -0.44 -9.63
C PHE A 211 3.23 0.86 -10.28
N ARG A 212 2.77 1.79 -9.47
CA ARG A 212 2.05 2.98 -9.94
C ARG A 212 2.70 4.28 -9.50
N SER A 213 2.58 5.30 -10.34
CA SER A 213 3.00 6.65 -9.96
C SER A 213 2.00 7.28 -8.98
N LEU A 214 2.49 8.07 -8.03
CA LEU A 214 1.62 8.80 -7.10
C LEU A 214 0.66 9.75 -7.83
N ASP A 215 1.10 10.35 -8.93
CA ASP A 215 0.21 11.22 -9.73
C ASP A 215 -0.91 10.43 -10.41
N SER A 216 -0.62 9.23 -10.93
CA SER A 216 -1.65 8.35 -11.51
C SER A 216 -2.68 7.91 -10.47
N ILE A 217 -2.23 7.61 -9.25
CA ILE A 217 -3.12 7.25 -8.15
C ILE A 217 -4.00 8.45 -7.77
N ILE A 218 -3.42 9.62 -7.59
CA ILE A 218 -4.11 10.84 -7.17
C ILE A 218 -5.11 11.33 -8.24
N ASP A 219 -4.81 11.16 -9.52
CA ASP A 219 -5.70 11.53 -10.63
C ASP A 219 -6.81 10.48 -10.88
N SER A 220 -6.82 9.37 -10.14
CA SER A 220 -7.87 8.37 -10.25
C SER A 220 -9.22 8.96 -9.80
N LYS A 221 -10.30 8.48 -10.41
CA LYS A 221 -11.65 8.86 -10.00
C LYS A 221 -11.97 8.27 -8.63
N PRO A 222 -12.69 9.00 -7.76
CA PRO A 222 -13.12 8.44 -6.49
C PRO A 222 -14.03 7.23 -6.71
N VAL A 223 -13.73 6.12 -6.03
CA VAL A 223 -14.48 4.87 -6.12
C VAL A 223 -15.74 4.88 -5.25
N ALA A 224 -15.74 5.68 -4.19
CA ALA A 224 -16.86 5.82 -3.27
C ALA A 224 -16.90 7.20 -2.64
N LYS A 225 -18.09 7.56 -2.11
CA LYS A 225 -18.32 8.80 -1.38
C LYS A 225 -18.92 8.49 -0.01
N TYR A 226 -18.25 8.93 1.04
CA TYR A 226 -18.66 8.73 2.43
C TYR A 226 -19.02 10.05 3.09
N TYR A 227 -19.96 10.02 4.02
CA TYR A 227 -20.42 11.20 4.76
C TYR A 227 -20.52 10.93 6.26
N SER A 228 -20.20 11.92 7.07
CA SER A 228 -20.38 11.83 8.51
C SER A 228 -21.87 11.81 8.86
N SER A 229 -22.23 11.16 9.97
CA SER A 229 -23.62 11.00 10.41
C SER A 229 -24.37 12.32 10.67
N GLU A 230 -23.64 13.40 10.84
CA GLU A 230 -24.16 14.74 11.11
C GLU A 230 -24.44 15.53 9.84
N VAL A 231 -24.00 15.04 8.68
CA VAL A 231 -24.28 15.62 7.36
C VAL A 231 -25.56 15.00 6.83
N ILE A 232 -26.67 15.53 7.25
CA ILE A 232 -28.04 15.58 6.67
C ILE A 232 -28.56 14.35 5.86
N ASP A 233 -29.78 13.90 6.23
CA ASP A 233 -30.84 13.22 5.43
C ASP A 233 -30.45 12.22 4.32
N LYS A 234 -29.31 11.56 4.39
CA LYS A 234 -29.00 10.48 3.48
C LYS A 234 -29.40 9.15 4.12
N THR A 235 -30.32 8.47 3.49
CA THR A 235 -30.93 7.23 3.97
C THR A 235 -30.07 5.98 3.77
N ASN A 236 -28.95 6.09 3.02
CA ASN A 236 -28.09 4.93 2.77
C ASN A 236 -27.00 4.79 3.84
N ASN A 237 -27.20 3.86 4.78
CA ASN A 237 -26.28 3.59 5.87
C ASN A 237 -24.94 3.00 5.40
N ASP A 238 -24.85 2.39 4.22
CA ASP A 238 -23.63 1.75 3.72
C ASP A 238 -22.51 2.76 3.44
N PHE A 239 -22.86 4.03 3.17
CA PHE A 239 -21.89 5.10 2.93
C PHE A 239 -21.74 6.08 4.11
N LYS A 240 -22.27 5.70 5.27
CA LYS A 240 -22.19 6.51 6.48
C LYS A 240 -20.91 6.20 7.24
N ILE A 241 -20.18 7.24 7.61
CA ILE A 241 -18.99 7.10 8.46
C ILE A 241 -19.45 6.77 9.88
N ILE A 242 -18.98 5.62 10.43
CA ILE A 242 -19.29 5.19 11.79
C ILE A 242 -18.54 6.07 12.80
N ARG A 243 -17.25 6.26 12.56
CA ARG A 243 -16.38 7.14 13.37
C ARG A 243 -15.19 7.60 12.53
N TYR A 244 -14.67 8.76 12.87
CA TYR A 244 -13.42 9.25 12.30
C TYR A 244 -12.64 10.07 13.32
N SER A 245 -11.34 10.21 13.09
CA SER A 245 -10.47 11.09 13.86
C SER A 245 -9.32 11.57 13.01
N THR A 246 -9.00 12.85 13.05
CA THR A 246 -7.84 13.42 12.39
C THR A 246 -6.62 13.23 13.27
N SER A 247 -5.68 12.41 12.81
CA SER A 247 -4.46 12.10 13.56
C SER A 247 -3.30 13.05 13.24
N LEU A 248 -3.33 13.68 12.08
CA LEU A 248 -2.36 14.70 11.66
C LEU A 248 -3.06 15.73 10.77
N ASN A 249 -2.85 16.99 11.08
CA ASN A 249 -3.34 18.11 10.28
C ASN A 249 -2.21 19.15 10.13
N GLU A 250 -1.21 18.79 9.32
CA GLU A 250 0.05 19.48 9.05
C GLU A 250 1.11 19.35 10.16
N ASP A 251 2.35 19.17 9.72
CA ASP A 251 3.57 19.17 10.55
C ASP A 251 4.64 20.01 9.87
N VAL A 252 4.55 21.30 10.06
CA VAL A 252 5.44 22.28 9.41
C VAL A 252 6.91 22.04 9.83
N LEU A 253 7.18 21.81 11.10
CA LEU A 253 8.54 21.60 11.59
C LEU A 253 9.15 20.30 11.05
N GLY A 254 8.40 19.20 11.12
CA GLY A 254 8.86 17.94 10.58
C GLY A 254 9.04 17.97 9.06
N LYS A 255 8.20 18.70 8.32
CA LYS A 255 8.37 18.93 6.88
C LYS A 255 9.61 19.76 6.56
N LEU A 256 9.90 20.80 7.33
CA LEU A 256 11.16 21.56 7.21
C LEU A 256 12.37 20.67 7.46
N GLN A 257 12.38 19.90 8.54
CA GLN A 257 13.48 18.97 8.85
C GLN A 257 13.72 17.93 7.76
N ARG A 258 12.66 17.46 7.11
CA ARG A 258 12.72 16.54 5.96
C ARG A 258 13.03 17.23 4.63
N GLY A 259 13.00 18.57 4.58
CA GLY A 259 13.23 19.35 3.37
C GLY A 259 12.08 19.31 2.37
N ALA A 260 10.84 19.06 2.85
CA ALA A 260 9.68 18.88 1.98
C ALA A 260 9.25 20.15 1.24
N TYR A 261 9.59 21.33 1.74
CA TYR A 261 9.28 22.61 1.08
C TYR A 261 10.39 23.06 0.14
N CYS A 262 11.64 22.95 0.59
CA CYS A 262 12.81 23.22 -0.22
C CYS A 262 13.99 22.37 0.28
N SER A 263 14.67 21.70 -0.64
CA SER A 263 15.85 20.90 -0.33
C SER A 263 16.85 20.94 -1.47
N TYR A 264 18.12 20.73 -1.15
CA TYR A 264 19.17 20.63 -2.14
C TYR A 264 19.82 19.25 -2.07
N ARG A 265 19.78 18.53 -3.19
CA ARG A 265 20.43 17.24 -3.34
C ARG A 265 21.69 17.37 -4.18
N ILE A 266 22.81 16.98 -3.60
CA ILE A 266 24.13 17.06 -4.19
C ILE A 266 24.56 15.65 -4.58
N PHE A 267 24.75 15.41 -5.88
CA PHE A 267 25.35 14.19 -6.38
C PHE A 267 26.80 14.43 -6.74
N PHE A 268 27.68 13.59 -6.23
CA PHE A 268 29.04 13.46 -6.69
C PHE A 268 29.12 12.48 -7.84
N ASP A 269 29.66 12.93 -8.97
CA ASP A 269 29.92 12.09 -10.13
C ASP A 269 31.34 11.51 -10.04
N PRO A 270 31.50 10.19 -9.86
CA PRO A 270 32.82 9.58 -9.67
C PRO A 270 33.64 9.52 -10.98
N LEU A 271 33.03 9.74 -12.15
CA LEU A 271 33.73 9.72 -13.43
C LEU A 271 34.30 11.07 -13.82
N THR A 272 33.50 12.12 -13.60
CA THR A 272 33.90 13.48 -13.96
C THR A 272 34.47 14.27 -12.78
N PHE A 273 34.36 13.73 -11.56
CA PHE A 273 34.74 14.39 -10.29
C PHE A 273 34.01 15.71 -10.03
N ASN A 274 32.82 15.87 -10.62
CA ASN A 274 31.99 17.04 -10.48
C ASN A 274 30.84 16.81 -9.51
N TYR A 275 30.34 17.91 -8.96
CA TYR A 275 29.11 17.92 -8.14
C TYR A 275 27.95 18.47 -8.96
N THR A 276 26.73 18.09 -8.55
CA THR A 276 25.50 18.63 -9.14
C THR A 276 25.44 20.15 -9.01
N ASP A 277 25.07 20.80 -10.11
CA ASP A 277 24.76 22.21 -10.16
C ASP A 277 23.61 22.54 -9.17
N PRO A 278 23.75 23.52 -8.28
CA PRO A 278 22.73 23.95 -7.33
C PRO A 278 21.37 24.24 -7.98
N THR A 279 21.37 24.83 -9.17
CA THR A 279 20.13 25.17 -9.90
C THR A 279 19.34 23.94 -10.33
N LYS A 280 20.03 22.83 -10.63
CA LYS A 280 19.42 21.56 -11.00
C LYS A 280 19.08 20.68 -9.81
N GLY A 281 19.86 20.75 -8.73
CA GLY A 281 19.71 19.92 -7.54
C GLY A 281 18.71 20.47 -6.51
N THR A 282 18.28 21.72 -6.65
CA THR A 282 17.35 22.33 -5.71
C THR A 282 15.92 21.95 -6.05
N PHE A 283 15.24 21.31 -5.11
CA PHE A 283 13.80 21.06 -5.14
C PHE A 283 13.06 22.19 -4.42
N LYS A 284 12.05 22.76 -5.05
CA LYS A 284 11.09 23.68 -4.45
C LYS A 284 9.68 23.13 -4.60
N LEU A 285 8.93 23.04 -3.51
CA LEU A 285 7.57 22.48 -3.51
C LEU A 285 6.63 23.29 -4.41
N GLU A 286 6.75 24.62 -4.41
CA GLU A 286 5.90 25.48 -5.22
C GLU A 286 6.04 25.21 -6.72
N ASP A 287 7.27 25.05 -7.22
CA ASP A 287 7.51 24.73 -8.64
C ASP A 287 7.07 23.31 -8.99
N TYR A 288 7.27 22.39 -8.06
CA TYR A 288 6.86 21.00 -8.24
C TYR A 288 5.32 20.87 -8.31
N ARG A 289 4.57 21.56 -7.44
CA ARG A 289 3.12 21.51 -7.40
C ARG A 289 2.42 22.05 -8.65
N LYS A 290 3.04 22.94 -9.38
CA LYS A 290 2.53 23.39 -10.69
C LYS A 290 2.40 22.25 -11.71
N LYS A 291 3.12 21.15 -11.49
CA LYS A 291 3.23 20.00 -12.42
C LYS A 291 2.66 18.71 -11.84
N SER A 292 2.46 18.60 -10.53
CA SER A 292 2.00 17.39 -9.85
C SER A 292 0.49 17.36 -9.66
N ALA A 293 -0.08 16.16 -9.65
CA ALA A 293 -1.46 15.93 -9.23
C ALA A 293 -1.62 16.19 -7.72
N THR A 294 -2.75 16.76 -7.31
CA THR A 294 -3.07 17.06 -5.90
C THR A 294 -4.51 16.69 -5.56
N LEU A 295 -4.75 16.27 -4.32
CA LEU A 295 -6.09 15.87 -3.85
C LEU A 295 -6.97 17.06 -3.43
N GLY A 296 -6.39 18.20 -3.14
CA GLY A 296 -7.12 19.41 -2.70
C GLY A 296 -6.43 20.68 -3.14
N LYS A 297 -6.64 21.77 -2.38
CA LYS A 297 -6.01 23.08 -2.61
C LYS A 297 -4.57 23.08 -2.13
N ASP A 298 -3.69 23.81 -2.82
CA ASP A 298 -2.32 23.97 -2.41
C ASP A 298 -2.20 24.63 -1.04
N VAL A 299 -1.22 24.19 -0.28
CA VAL A 299 -0.90 24.77 1.01
C VAL A 299 -0.19 26.11 0.78
N VAL A 300 -0.72 27.16 1.34
CA VAL A 300 -0.02 28.46 1.37
C VAL A 300 1.00 28.43 2.50
N LEU A 301 2.28 28.46 2.14
CA LEU A 301 3.36 28.48 3.12
C LEU A 301 3.54 29.90 3.69
N PRO A 302 3.69 30.02 5.02
CA PRO A 302 3.98 31.32 5.61
C PRO A 302 5.40 31.77 5.29
N GLY A 303 5.55 33.05 4.88
CA GLY A 303 6.84 33.68 4.66
C GLY A 303 7.75 32.94 3.68
N ASN A 304 9.02 32.83 4.02
CA ASN A 304 10.07 32.33 3.13
C ASN A 304 10.40 30.85 3.34
N LEU A 305 9.49 30.06 3.93
CA LEU A 305 9.76 28.65 4.28
C LEU A 305 10.09 27.75 3.09
N GLY A 306 9.62 28.13 1.89
CA GLY A 306 9.89 27.40 0.64
C GLY A 306 11.02 27.96 -0.22
N GLU A 307 11.64 29.09 0.16
CA GLU A 307 12.62 29.76 -0.70
C GLU A 307 14.04 29.21 -0.55
N SER A 308 14.43 28.82 0.66
CA SER A 308 15.77 28.32 0.95
C SER A 308 15.77 26.87 1.37
N PRO A 309 16.76 26.06 0.94
CA PRO A 309 16.86 24.67 1.32
C PRO A 309 16.98 24.50 2.83
N SER A 310 16.03 23.80 3.43
CA SER A 310 16.06 23.41 4.85
C SER A 310 16.78 22.07 5.07
N ARG A 311 17.06 21.32 3.99
CA ARG A 311 17.79 20.05 4.04
C ARG A 311 18.76 19.93 2.86
N PHE A 312 19.97 19.47 3.17
CA PHE A 312 20.99 19.10 2.20
C PHE A 312 21.19 17.60 2.23
N VAL A 313 21.18 16.95 1.07
CA VAL A 313 21.36 15.49 0.95
C VAL A 313 22.45 15.22 -0.06
N THR A 314 23.50 14.52 0.35
CA THR A 314 24.59 14.10 -0.52
C THR A 314 24.41 12.65 -0.98
N ALA A 315 24.77 12.36 -2.22
CA ALA A 315 24.75 11.00 -2.78
C ALA A 315 25.82 10.85 -3.88
N ILE A 316 26.17 9.61 -4.18
CA ILE A 316 27.02 9.30 -5.34
C ILE A 316 26.09 9.05 -6.53
N MET A 317 26.45 9.61 -7.70
CA MET A 317 25.72 9.41 -8.94
C MET A 317 25.90 7.97 -9.44
N ASP A 318 24.78 7.30 -9.70
CA ASP A 318 24.77 5.96 -10.30
C ASP A 318 24.85 6.08 -11.81
N ARG A 319 26.01 5.77 -12.38
CA ARG A 319 26.26 5.84 -13.82
C ARG A 319 25.81 4.59 -14.57
N GLY A 320 25.27 3.60 -13.91
CA GLY A 320 24.75 2.38 -14.52
C GLY A 320 25.78 1.29 -14.76
N THR A 321 25.49 0.39 -15.70
CA THR A 321 26.25 -0.86 -15.91
C THR A 321 27.48 -0.73 -16.76
N MET A 322 27.73 0.39 -17.40
CA MET A 322 28.90 0.71 -18.24
C MET A 322 29.30 -0.41 -19.21
N GLU A 323 28.55 -0.57 -20.28
CA GLU A 323 28.77 -1.62 -21.27
C GLU A 323 29.88 -1.24 -22.26
N ARG A 324 30.82 -2.16 -22.52
CA ARG A 324 31.85 -1.95 -23.56
C ARG A 324 31.19 -1.86 -24.94
N GLY A 325 31.57 -0.84 -25.73
CA GLY A 325 31.17 -0.71 -27.11
C GLY A 325 29.81 -0.07 -27.40
N VAL A 326 29.08 0.34 -26.32
CA VAL A 326 27.84 1.10 -26.46
C VAL A 326 28.11 2.56 -26.09
N SER A 327 28.05 3.45 -27.08
CA SER A 327 28.10 4.89 -26.83
C SER A 327 26.82 5.29 -26.09
N LYS A 328 26.90 5.74 -24.85
CA LYS A 328 25.82 6.12 -23.95
C LYS A 328 25.28 4.95 -23.08
N ALA A 329 26.15 4.12 -22.57
CA ALA A 329 25.80 3.09 -21.58
C ALA A 329 25.60 3.65 -20.13
N GLU A 330 25.38 4.94 -19.98
CA GLU A 330 25.23 5.62 -18.71
C GLU A 330 23.75 5.85 -18.40
N ASN A 331 23.40 5.75 -17.11
CA ASN A 331 22.10 6.18 -16.64
C ASN A 331 21.98 7.70 -16.76
N ALA A 332 20.76 8.18 -17.03
CA ALA A 332 20.48 9.62 -17.03
C ALA A 332 20.78 10.24 -15.66
N ASP A 333 21.06 11.54 -15.65
CA ASP A 333 21.28 12.29 -14.42
C ASP A 333 20.04 12.19 -13.50
N PRO A 334 20.17 11.58 -12.31
CA PRO A 334 19.04 11.38 -11.41
C PRO A 334 18.70 12.60 -10.55
N THR A 335 19.44 13.69 -10.70
CA THR A 335 19.43 14.82 -9.78
C THR A 335 18.03 15.36 -9.52
N LEU A 336 17.30 15.68 -10.57
CA LEU A 336 15.96 16.25 -10.44
C LEU A 336 14.94 15.19 -10.01
N SER A 337 14.89 14.06 -10.72
CA SER A 337 13.89 13.01 -10.49
C SER A 337 13.95 12.37 -9.09
N GLN A 338 15.16 12.09 -8.60
CA GLN A 338 15.29 11.52 -7.25
C GLN A 338 14.99 12.55 -6.15
N SER A 339 15.27 13.81 -6.36
CA SER A 339 14.87 14.86 -5.41
C SER A 339 13.36 14.99 -5.35
N GLN A 340 12.69 14.98 -6.50
CA GLN A 340 11.22 15.01 -6.58
C GLN A 340 10.58 13.79 -5.92
N ALA A 341 11.05 12.57 -6.22
CA ALA A 341 10.51 11.36 -5.63
C ALA A 341 10.58 11.37 -4.10
N LEU A 342 11.74 11.73 -3.53
CA LEU A 342 11.91 11.79 -2.08
C LEU A 342 10.98 12.81 -1.43
N MET A 343 10.86 13.99 -2.04
CA MET A 343 9.99 15.04 -1.50
C MET A 343 8.51 14.71 -1.71
N ARG A 344 8.16 14.04 -2.80
CA ARG A 344 6.78 13.56 -3.03
C ARG A 344 6.31 12.63 -1.93
N TYR A 345 7.11 11.64 -1.56
CA TYR A 345 6.78 10.75 -0.44
C TYR A 345 6.60 11.50 0.88
N ASN A 346 7.37 12.55 1.12
CA ASN A 346 7.21 13.40 2.32
C ASN A 346 5.97 14.30 2.26
N SER A 347 5.56 14.75 1.09
CA SER A 347 4.44 15.70 0.92
C SER A 347 3.06 15.04 0.99
N VAL A 348 2.96 13.75 0.75
CA VAL A 348 1.68 13.00 0.75
C VAL A 348 1.00 13.00 2.12
N PHE A 349 1.74 13.22 3.19
CA PHE A 349 1.25 13.20 4.58
C PHE A 349 0.96 14.59 5.15
N SER A 350 0.27 15.48 4.41
CA SER A 350 -0.19 16.76 4.98
C SER A 350 -1.33 16.55 5.96
N GLN A 351 -2.33 15.75 5.58
CA GLN A 351 -3.37 15.31 6.49
C GLN A 351 -3.38 13.79 6.62
N LYS A 352 -3.65 13.30 7.81
CA LYS A 352 -3.86 11.88 8.10
C LYS A 352 -5.12 11.73 8.94
N LEU A 353 -6.03 10.91 8.45
CA LEU A 353 -7.33 10.65 9.05
C LEU A 353 -7.49 9.14 9.27
N SER A 354 -7.98 8.73 10.42
CA SER A 354 -8.45 7.36 10.66
C SER A 354 -9.97 7.35 10.59
N MET A 355 -10.55 6.41 9.85
CA MET A 355 -11.98 6.31 9.61
C MET A 355 -12.44 4.86 9.71
N THR A 356 -13.61 4.63 10.29
CA THR A 356 -14.28 3.33 10.27
C THR A 356 -15.61 3.48 9.54
N ILE A 357 -15.86 2.59 8.61
CA ILE A 357 -17.05 2.56 7.76
C ILE A 357 -17.69 1.16 7.81
N PRO A 358 -18.95 1.00 7.39
CA PRO A 358 -19.53 -0.30 7.10
C PRO A 358 -18.66 -1.08 6.13
N SER A 359 -18.69 -2.40 6.20
CA SER A 359 -17.85 -3.26 5.35
C SER A 359 -18.04 -2.94 3.87
N ASN A 360 -16.94 -2.68 3.18
CA ASN A 360 -16.93 -2.47 1.74
C ASN A 360 -15.68 -3.11 1.12
N THR A 361 -15.80 -4.35 0.68
CA THR A 361 -14.72 -5.15 0.08
C THR A 361 -14.36 -4.74 -1.35
N ASN A 362 -15.04 -3.73 -1.93
CA ASN A 362 -14.65 -3.12 -3.20
C ASN A 362 -13.47 -2.13 -3.06
N LEU A 363 -13.12 -1.75 -1.83
CA LEU A 363 -12.04 -0.81 -1.59
C LEU A 363 -10.70 -1.53 -1.53
N GLU A 364 -9.71 -0.93 -2.18
CA GLU A 364 -8.31 -1.36 -2.15
C GLU A 364 -7.40 -0.23 -1.64
N ALA A 365 -6.23 -0.60 -1.14
CA ALA A 365 -5.20 0.39 -0.82
C ALA A 365 -4.75 1.12 -2.11
N GLY A 366 -4.68 2.44 -2.05
CA GLY A 366 -4.41 3.30 -3.21
C GLY A 366 -5.66 3.89 -3.86
N ASP A 367 -6.85 3.42 -3.52
CA ASP A 367 -8.08 4.03 -4.01
C ASP A 367 -8.28 5.45 -3.50
N ILE A 368 -8.93 6.27 -4.34
CA ILE A 368 -9.38 7.60 -3.96
C ILE A 368 -10.84 7.52 -3.55
N ILE A 369 -11.17 8.11 -2.40
CA ILE A 369 -12.53 8.27 -1.90
C ILE A 369 -12.84 9.74 -1.62
N GLU A 370 -14.11 10.10 -1.74
CA GLU A 370 -14.59 11.43 -1.36
C GLU A 370 -15.24 11.35 0.04
N CYS A 371 -14.82 12.25 0.94
CA CYS A 371 -15.38 12.32 2.29
C CYS A 371 -16.04 13.68 2.54
N GLU A 372 -17.24 13.69 3.14
CA GLU A 372 -17.94 14.87 3.59
C GLU A 372 -18.06 14.87 5.12
N PHE A 373 -17.55 15.92 5.76
CA PHE A 373 -17.59 16.11 7.20
C PHE A 373 -18.43 17.32 7.55
N ALA A 374 -19.11 17.26 8.70
CA ALA A 374 -19.88 18.40 9.21
C ALA A 374 -18.95 19.42 9.84
N LEU A 375 -19.20 20.71 9.55
CA LEU A 375 -18.54 21.81 10.23
C LEU A 375 -19.16 21.98 11.63
N THR A 376 -18.34 22.12 12.65
CA THR A 376 -18.78 22.48 13.99
C THR A 376 -19.32 23.92 13.98
N SER A 377 -20.59 24.09 13.67
CA SER A 377 -21.27 25.38 13.58
C SER A 377 -22.74 25.25 13.93
N ALA A 378 -23.40 26.38 14.25
CA ALA A 378 -24.82 26.40 14.54
C ALA A 378 -25.70 26.09 13.31
N LYS A 379 -25.17 25.98 12.10
CA LYS A 379 -25.86 25.85 10.83
C LYS A 379 -25.62 24.56 10.06
N ASN A 380 -25.23 23.45 10.66
CA ASN A 380 -25.04 22.15 9.99
C ASN A 380 -24.49 22.26 8.55
N THR A 381 -23.41 23.00 8.35
CA THR A 381 -22.77 23.18 7.04
C THR A 381 -21.62 22.17 6.88
N ILE A 382 -21.25 21.89 5.65
CA ILE A 382 -20.12 21.01 5.33
C ILE A 382 -18.81 21.74 5.65
N ASP A 383 -17.89 21.07 6.33
CA ASP A 383 -16.53 21.54 6.52
C ASP A 383 -15.75 21.43 5.20
N THR A 384 -15.51 22.56 4.55
CA THR A 384 -14.83 22.62 3.26
C THR A 384 -13.31 22.41 3.36
N GLU A 385 -12.72 22.52 4.54
CA GLU A 385 -11.29 22.33 4.76
C GLU A 385 -10.92 20.85 5.05
N GLN A 386 -11.77 20.14 5.77
CA GLN A 386 -11.60 18.70 6.00
C GLN A 386 -12.19 17.84 4.89
N SER A 387 -13.33 18.24 4.32
CA SER A 387 -14.00 17.47 3.27
C SER A 387 -13.17 17.45 1.96
N GLY A 388 -13.45 16.47 1.11
CA GLY A 388 -12.86 16.32 -0.21
C GLY A 388 -12.26 14.95 -0.47
N LEU A 389 -11.30 14.87 -1.37
CA LEU A 389 -10.67 13.63 -1.80
C LEU A 389 -9.58 13.20 -0.84
N TYR A 390 -9.56 11.92 -0.55
CA TYR A 390 -8.54 11.23 0.25
C TYR A 390 -8.07 9.97 -0.46
N MET A 391 -6.80 9.64 -0.29
CA MET A 391 -6.23 8.37 -0.74
C MET A 391 -6.20 7.37 0.42
N ILE A 392 -6.64 6.16 0.17
CA ILE A 392 -6.54 5.05 1.13
C ILE A 392 -5.07 4.64 1.21
N LYS A 393 -4.42 4.98 2.33
CA LYS A 393 -3.07 4.52 2.62
C LYS A 393 -3.07 3.05 3.04
N GLU A 394 -3.95 2.73 3.98
CA GLU A 394 -4.05 1.43 4.61
C GLU A 394 -5.51 1.13 4.88
N LEU A 395 -5.90 -0.10 4.67
CA LEU A 395 -7.22 -0.59 5.04
C LEU A 395 -7.10 -1.88 5.86
N CYS A 396 -8.10 -2.08 6.71
CA CYS A 396 -8.34 -3.34 7.40
C CYS A 396 -9.81 -3.71 7.25
N HIS A 397 -10.09 -4.81 6.56
CA HIS A 397 -11.41 -5.42 6.59
C HIS A 397 -11.49 -6.35 7.80
N HIS A 398 -12.37 -5.99 8.71
CA HIS A 398 -12.61 -6.73 9.94
C HIS A 398 -13.92 -7.52 9.84
N PHE A 399 -13.85 -8.79 10.16
CA PHE A 399 -15.00 -9.69 10.18
C PHE A 399 -15.04 -10.45 11.48
N ASP A 400 -16.15 -10.36 12.20
CA ASP A 400 -16.40 -11.12 13.42
C ASP A 400 -17.86 -11.64 13.48
N PRO A 401 -18.24 -12.46 14.46
CA PRO A 401 -19.61 -12.97 14.59
C PRO A 401 -20.68 -11.91 14.82
N THR A 402 -20.31 -10.70 15.23
CA THR A 402 -21.25 -9.62 15.57
C THR A 402 -21.52 -8.70 14.38
N GLY A 403 -20.59 -8.61 13.44
CA GLY A 403 -20.70 -7.76 12.28
C GLY A 403 -19.41 -7.67 11.47
N SER A 404 -19.40 -6.79 10.50
CA SER A 404 -18.20 -6.49 9.70
C SER A 404 -18.08 -5.01 9.43
N TYR A 405 -16.84 -4.53 9.40
CA TYR A 405 -16.54 -3.12 9.11
C TYR A 405 -15.18 -2.98 8.43
N THR A 406 -14.96 -1.85 7.78
CA THR A 406 -13.68 -1.50 7.19
C THR A 406 -13.07 -0.31 7.93
N SER A 407 -11.87 -0.49 8.45
CA SER A 407 -11.07 0.58 9.03
C SER A 407 -10.08 1.11 8.01
N LEU A 408 -10.05 2.43 7.81
CA LEU A 408 -9.24 3.11 6.83
C LEU A 408 -8.26 4.07 7.50
N THR A 409 -7.02 4.06 7.04
CA THR A 409 -6.08 5.15 7.24
C THR A 409 -5.99 5.95 5.95
N LEU A 410 -6.52 7.15 5.97
CA LEU A 410 -6.60 8.04 4.83
C LEU A 410 -5.50 9.10 4.89
N ILE A 411 -4.95 9.45 3.74
CA ILE A 411 -3.95 10.50 3.60
C ILE A 411 -4.33 11.49 2.50
N LYS A 412 -3.84 12.71 2.67
CA LYS A 412 -4.05 13.79 1.71
C LYS A 412 -2.83 14.70 1.70
N ASP A 413 -2.41 15.11 0.52
CA ASP A 413 -1.21 15.92 0.30
C ASP A 413 -1.46 17.43 0.45
N THR A 414 -2.72 17.82 0.49
CA THR A 414 -3.22 19.20 0.46
C THR A 414 -4.38 19.37 1.42
N PHE A 415 -5.05 20.51 1.40
CA PHE A 415 -6.23 20.82 2.22
C PHE A 415 -7.46 21.09 1.36
N GLY A 416 -8.65 20.94 1.97
CA GLY A 416 -9.92 21.30 1.37
C GLY A 416 -10.25 20.61 0.06
N THR A 417 -11.25 21.10 -0.63
CA THR A 417 -11.69 20.60 -1.94
C THR A 417 -11.08 21.44 -3.04
N LYS A 418 -10.62 20.80 -4.14
CA LYS A 418 -10.33 21.54 -5.38
C LYS A 418 -11.59 22.30 -5.82
N ALA A 419 -11.44 23.58 -6.16
CA ALA A 419 -12.49 24.25 -6.91
C ALA A 419 -12.71 23.51 -8.23
N LYS A 420 -13.96 23.16 -8.51
CA LYS A 420 -14.34 22.53 -9.79
C LYS A 420 -14.11 23.48 -10.93
#